data_b7dcee859d7510b8696eacf7bc70bad5
#
_entry.id   b7dcee859d7510b8696eacf7bc70bad5
#
_cell.length_a   1.000
_cell.length_b   1.000
_cell.length_c   1.000
_cell.angle_alpha   90.00
_cell.angle_beta   90.00
_cell.angle_gamma   90.00
#
_symmetry.space_group_name_H-M   'P 1'
#
loop_
_entity.id
_entity.type
_entity.pdbx_description
1 polymer ?
#
loop_
_entity_poly.entity_id
_entity_poly.type
_entity_poly.pdbx_seq_one_letter_code
_entity_poly.pdbx_strand_id
1 'polypeptide(L)'
;ATMFLLSKVVDGISDPLMGFLMDRVHQTKFGRMRTMLILGTIICSINYMFVWFGPAWFPAAKYAIAYITYLLLGITFDIMDISLNSMLPLMTDDLKTRNQLSAIKMFGYMAGAMALSIVGPVIVADSTLNSYYILIFGSLAVVVVFSIGGALGIHERVKVEEGAEHRYNFIDLLKILITRPILVMLIVNLIMNTGNMLISGVQTYFYTYIIGNLALMSIVSVASTIASIPAMFISAVISDRIGKKKTFLIGLIVSAIGLAIRIPASTSLVVVVVSTIVYSFGNGLASTLVYGINADNSNYVEYSTGKHAEGAVASTSSFITKCAQ
;
A
#
# COMPACT_ATOMS: atom_id res chain seq x y z
N ALA A 1 -12.98 -15.34 7.57
CA ALA A 1 -11.95 -15.90 6.68
C ALA A 1 -12.41 -15.93 5.22
N THR A 2 -13.55 -16.57 4.87
CA THR A 2 -14.05 -16.70 3.49
C THR A 2 -14.31 -15.37 2.80
N MET A 3 -14.85 -14.37 3.49
CA MET A 3 -15.09 -13.02 2.95
C MET A 3 -13.78 -12.35 2.50
N PHE A 4 -12.72 -12.43 3.32
CA PHE A 4 -11.40 -11.88 2.98
C PHE A 4 -10.78 -12.57 1.77
N LEU A 5 -10.88 -13.90 1.70
CA LEU A 5 -10.33 -14.68 0.59
C LEU A 5 -11.08 -14.35 -0.71
N LEU A 6 -12.40 -14.26 -0.66
CA LEU A 6 -13.22 -13.90 -1.81
C LEU A 6 -12.91 -12.46 -2.29
N SER A 7 -12.72 -11.51 -1.36
CA SER A 7 -12.31 -10.15 -1.69
C SER A 7 -10.99 -10.13 -2.47
N LYS A 8 -9.98 -10.88 -2.04
CA LYS A 8 -8.69 -10.92 -2.74
C LYS A 8 -8.77 -11.48 -4.15
N VAL A 9 -9.64 -12.47 -4.38
CA VAL A 9 -9.91 -12.98 -5.73
C VAL A 9 -10.61 -11.92 -6.59
N VAL A 10 -11.58 -11.22 -6.02
CA VAL A 10 -12.28 -10.13 -6.72
C VAL A 10 -11.32 -8.97 -7.02
N ASP A 11 -10.49 -8.55 -6.06
CA ASP A 11 -9.48 -7.50 -6.24
C ASP A 11 -8.51 -7.86 -7.40
N GLY A 12 -8.04 -9.11 -7.47
CA GLY A 12 -7.17 -9.57 -8.55
C GLY A 12 -7.78 -9.46 -9.95
N ILE A 13 -9.10 -9.51 -10.07
CA ILE A 13 -9.83 -9.35 -11.34
C ILE A 13 -10.23 -7.89 -11.57
N SER A 14 -10.67 -7.20 -10.52
CA SER A 14 -11.18 -5.82 -10.62
C SER A 14 -10.09 -4.81 -10.95
N ASP A 15 -8.86 -4.99 -10.44
CA ASP A 15 -7.78 -4.02 -10.64
C ASP A 15 -7.41 -3.79 -12.12
N PRO A 16 -7.16 -4.85 -12.93
CA PRO A 16 -6.90 -4.65 -14.35
C PRO A 16 -8.10 -4.05 -15.10
N LEU A 17 -9.33 -4.45 -14.69
CA LEU A 17 -10.55 -3.91 -15.27
C LEU A 17 -10.74 -2.44 -14.95
N MET A 18 -10.50 -2.05 -13.70
CA MET A 18 -10.60 -0.65 -13.28
C MET A 18 -9.53 0.22 -13.92
N GLY A 19 -8.28 -0.26 -14.03
CA GLY A 19 -7.24 0.43 -14.80
C GLY A 19 -7.66 0.68 -16.24
N PHE A 20 -8.17 -0.35 -16.91
CA PHE A 20 -8.66 -0.25 -18.29
C PHE A 20 -9.87 0.69 -18.44
N LEU A 21 -10.82 0.69 -17.50
CA LEU A 21 -11.95 1.60 -17.48
C LEU A 21 -11.51 3.04 -17.28
N MET A 22 -10.57 3.27 -16.34
CA MET A 22 -10.03 4.59 -16.03
C MET A 22 -9.31 5.22 -17.22
N ASP A 23 -8.63 4.41 -18.04
CA ASP A 23 -7.96 4.89 -19.26
C ASP A 23 -8.93 5.32 -20.35
N ARG A 24 -10.18 4.85 -20.32
CA ARG A 24 -11.23 5.20 -21.28
C ARG A 24 -12.13 6.35 -20.87
N VAL A 25 -11.98 6.87 -19.67
CA VAL A 25 -12.80 8.00 -19.19
C VAL A 25 -12.43 9.26 -19.97
N HIS A 26 -13.45 9.93 -20.49
CA HIS A 26 -13.29 11.19 -21.24
C HIS A 26 -12.71 12.31 -20.38
N GLN A 27 -11.90 13.16 -21.00
CA GLN A 27 -11.41 14.36 -20.33
C GLN A 27 -12.57 15.29 -19.97
N THR A 28 -12.62 15.68 -18.71
CA THR A 28 -13.57 16.69 -18.22
C THR A 28 -12.91 18.07 -18.15
N LYS A 29 -13.70 19.13 -17.98
CA LYS A 29 -13.19 20.49 -17.78
C LYS A 29 -12.26 20.61 -16.55
N PHE A 30 -12.39 19.71 -15.58
CA PHE A 30 -11.60 19.68 -14.35
C PHE A 30 -10.39 18.75 -14.41
N GLY A 31 -10.18 18.06 -15.52
CA GLY A 31 -9.21 16.98 -15.66
C GLY A 31 -9.85 15.59 -15.53
N ARG A 32 -9.20 14.55 -16.11
CA ARG A 32 -9.71 13.17 -16.13
C ARG A 32 -9.55 12.53 -14.75
N MET A 33 -8.34 12.46 -14.24
CA MET A 33 -8.01 11.75 -12.99
C MET A 33 -8.51 12.50 -11.76
N ARG A 34 -8.50 13.84 -11.80
CA ARG A 34 -9.06 14.69 -10.76
C ARG A 34 -10.55 14.44 -10.53
N THR A 35 -11.33 14.38 -11.60
CA THR A 35 -12.78 14.08 -11.53
C THR A 35 -13.01 12.67 -10.98
N MET A 36 -12.21 11.68 -11.44
CA MET A 36 -12.31 10.32 -10.97
C MET A 36 -11.93 10.18 -9.49
N LEU A 37 -10.93 10.93 -9.01
CA LEU A 37 -10.58 10.94 -7.59
C LEU A 37 -11.73 11.47 -6.73
N ILE A 38 -12.39 12.56 -7.13
CA ILE A 38 -13.54 13.11 -6.40
C ILE A 38 -14.71 12.12 -6.40
N LEU A 39 -15.09 11.58 -7.56
CA LEU A 39 -16.17 10.60 -7.68
C LEU A 39 -15.85 9.32 -6.90
N GLY A 40 -14.64 8.80 -7.04
CA GLY A 40 -14.16 7.63 -6.32
C GLY A 40 -14.20 7.83 -4.81
N THR A 41 -13.78 9.01 -4.32
CA THR A 41 -13.85 9.35 -2.90
C THR A 41 -15.29 9.34 -2.38
N ILE A 42 -16.23 9.94 -3.12
CA ILE A 42 -17.65 9.99 -2.72
C ILE A 42 -18.24 8.58 -2.70
N ILE A 43 -18.06 7.80 -3.79
CA ILE A 43 -18.60 6.45 -3.90
C ILE A 43 -17.99 5.52 -2.85
N CYS A 44 -16.66 5.58 -2.66
CA CYS A 44 -15.97 4.80 -1.64
C CYS A 44 -16.44 5.17 -0.22
N SER A 45 -16.63 6.45 0.06
CA SER A 45 -17.13 6.93 1.36
C SER A 45 -18.53 6.44 1.67
N ILE A 46 -19.43 6.49 0.70
CA ILE A 46 -20.79 5.94 0.84
C ILE A 46 -20.73 4.45 1.09
N ASN A 47 -19.95 3.70 0.30
CA ASN A 47 -19.82 2.27 0.47
C ASN A 47 -19.17 1.90 1.82
N TYR A 48 -18.17 2.65 2.28
CA TYR A 48 -17.56 2.48 3.59
C TYR A 48 -18.59 2.61 4.73
N MET A 49 -19.51 3.57 4.63
CA MET A 49 -20.64 3.69 5.57
C MET A 49 -21.53 2.44 5.53
N PHE A 50 -21.85 1.91 4.35
CA PHE A 50 -22.64 0.70 4.23
C PHE A 50 -21.95 -0.56 4.76
N VAL A 51 -20.63 -0.66 4.68
CA VAL A 51 -19.87 -1.78 5.29
C VAL A 51 -20.11 -1.84 6.80
N TRP A 52 -20.11 -0.70 7.47
CA TRP A 52 -20.22 -0.65 8.93
C TRP A 52 -21.68 -0.62 9.43
N PHE A 53 -22.54 0.15 8.79
CA PHE A 53 -23.91 0.38 9.24
C PHE A 53 -24.94 -0.43 8.48
N GLY A 54 -24.66 -0.87 7.26
CA GLY A 54 -25.60 -1.61 6.43
C GLY A 54 -26.16 -2.87 7.10
N PRO A 55 -25.32 -3.73 7.73
CA PRO A 55 -25.81 -4.90 8.46
C PRO A 55 -26.74 -4.57 9.64
N ALA A 56 -26.57 -3.40 10.26
CA ALA A 56 -27.43 -2.93 11.34
C ALA A 56 -28.76 -2.35 10.81
N TRP A 57 -28.73 -1.67 9.65
CA TRP A 57 -29.93 -1.11 9.02
C TRP A 57 -30.84 -2.18 8.41
N PHE A 58 -30.26 -3.29 7.96
CA PHE A 58 -30.99 -4.38 7.30
C PHE A 58 -30.71 -5.74 7.98
N PRO A 59 -31.25 -5.98 9.19
CA PRO A 59 -30.95 -7.19 9.96
C PRO A 59 -31.29 -8.50 9.25
N ALA A 60 -32.36 -8.50 8.42
CA ALA A 60 -32.81 -9.69 7.68
C ALA A 60 -31.80 -10.15 6.62
N ALA A 61 -31.03 -9.22 6.06
CA ALA A 61 -30.03 -9.48 5.01
C ALA A 61 -28.59 -9.16 5.44
N LYS A 62 -28.31 -9.09 6.75
CA LYS A 62 -27.04 -8.61 7.32
C LYS A 62 -25.80 -9.25 6.73
N TYR A 63 -25.79 -10.56 6.50
CA TYR A 63 -24.65 -11.26 5.94
C TYR A 63 -24.45 -10.94 4.45
N ALA A 64 -25.53 -10.92 3.67
CA ALA A 64 -25.46 -10.59 2.25
C ALA A 64 -24.94 -9.15 2.05
N ILE A 65 -25.47 -8.20 2.81
CA ILE A 65 -25.04 -6.81 2.77
C ILE A 65 -23.56 -6.68 3.17
N ALA A 66 -23.14 -7.32 4.26
CA ALA A 66 -21.75 -7.29 4.69
C ALA A 66 -20.80 -7.84 3.60
N TYR A 67 -21.17 -8.96 2.94
CA TYR A 67 -20.36 -9.52 1.86
C TYR A 67 -20.32 -8.60 0.64
N ILE A 68 -21.46 -8.14 0.16
CA ILE A 68 -21.57 -7.29 -1.04
C ILE A 68 -20.81 -5.97 -0.82
N THR A 69 -21.08 -5.28 0.28
CA THR A 69 -20.45 -3.97 0.54
C THR A 69 -18.95 -4.09 0.77
N TYR A 70 -18.48 -5.18 1.40
CA TYR A 70 -17.07 -5.44 1.58
C TYR A 70 -16.35 -5.73 0.25
N LEU A 71 -16.97 -6.51 -0.65
CA LEU A 71 -16.42 -6.76 -1.99
C LEU A 71 -16.39 -5.47 -2.83
N LEU A 72 -17.46 -4.67 -2.76
CA LEU A 72 -17.53 -3.38 -3.42
C LEU A 72 -16.52 -2.38 -2.84
N LEU A 73 -16.10 -2.55 -1.58
CA LEU A 73 -15.11 -1.64 -0.97
C LEU A 73 -13.76 -1.70 -1.70
N GLY A 74 -13.29 -2.89 -2.07
CA GLY A 74 -12.09 -3.04 -2.90
C GLY A 74 -12.21 -2.28 -4.21
N ILE A 75 -13.28 -2.55 -4.98
CA ILE A 75 -13.52 -1.92 -6.28
C ILE A 75 -13.62 -0.38 -6.18
N THR A 76 -14.37 0.12 -5.20
CA THR A 76 -14.56 1.57 -5.01
C THR A 76 -13.30 2.26 -4.53
N PHE A 77 -12.48 1.58 -3.72
CA PHE A 77 -11.17 2.05 -3.30
C PHE A 77 -10.19 2.12 -4.48
N ASP A 78 -10.22 1.15 -5.38
CA ASP A 78 -9.37 1.13 -6.58
C ASP A 78 -9.60 2.35 -7.47
N ILE A 79 -10.85 2.83 -7.62
CA ILE A 79 -11.15 4.07 -8.35
C ILE A 79 -10.37 5.24 -7.77
N MET A 80 -10.34 5.36 -6.46
CA MET A 80 -9.65 6.43 -5.75
C MET A 80 -8.12 6.27 -5.84
N ASP A 81 -7.61 5.06 -5.60
CA ASP A 81 -6.17 4.77 -5.56
C ASP A 81 -5.52 4.90 -6.95
N ILE A 82 -6.13 4.33 -7.99
CA ILE A 82 -5.64 4.43 -9.36
C ILE A 82 -5.64 5.90 -9.81
N SER A 83 -6.71 6.66 -9.51
CA SER A 83 -6.78 8.09 -9.84
C SER A 83 -5.65 8.88 -9.18
N LEU A 84 -5.40 8.65 -7.90
CA LEU A 84 -4.34 9.32 -7.14
C LEU A 84 -2.94 8.96 -7.67
N ASN A 85 -2.72 7.69 -8.03
CA ASN A 85 -1.45 7.22 -8.57
C ASN A 85 -1.20 7.78 -9.98
N SER A 86 -2.22 7.80 -10.83
CA SER A 86 -2.14 8.30 -12.21
C SER A 86 -2.06 9.83 -12.29
N MET A 87 -2.38 10.55 -11.22
CA MET A 87 -2.32 12.02 -11.19
C MET A 87 -0.90 12.56 -11.16
N LEU A 88 0.05 11.85 -10.53
CA LEU A 88 1.44 12.30 -10.38
C LEU A 88 2.13 12.63 -11.71
N PRO A 89 2.12 11.74 -12.74
CA PRO A 89 2.71 12.05 -14.05
C PRO A 89 1.96 13.17 -14.80
N LEU A 90 0.70 13.42 -14.48
CA LEU A 90 -0.10 14.49 -15.11
C LEU A 90 0.15 15.88 -14.52
N MET A 91 0.81 15.96 -13.35
CA MET A 91 1.10 17.24 -12.69
C MET A 91 2.33 17.93 -13.27
N THR A 92 3.33 17.19 -13.76
CA THR A 92 4.61 17.74 -14.23
C THR A 92 5.35 16.80 -15.16
N ASP A 93 6.01 17.35 -16.17
CA ASP A 93 6.94 16.63 -17.07
C ASP A 93 8.37 16.60 -16.53
N ASP A 94 8.70 17.45 -15.55
CA ASP A 94 10.04 17.51 -14.97
C ASP A 94 10.26 16.33 -14.01
N LEU A 95 11.21 15.45 -14.35
CA LEU A 95 11.56 14.27 -13.58
C LEU A 95 11.97 14.59 -12.13
N LYS A 96 12.66 15.71 -11.90
CA LYS A 96 13.08 16.10 -10.55
C LYS A 96 11.87 16.46 -9.68
N THR A 97 10.99 17.27 -10.19
CA THR A 97 9.75 17.67 -9.53
C THR A 97 8.83 16.45 -9.32
N ARG A 98 8.73 15.54 -10.29
CA ARG A 98 7.96 14.30 -10.18
C ARG A 98 8.47 13.40 -9.04
N ASN A 99 9.80 13.27 -8.91
CA ASN A 99 10.41 12.52 -7.80
C ASN A 99 10.12 13.16 -6.45
N GLN A 100 10.16 14.49 -6.35
CA GLN A 100 9.80 15.21 -5.12
C GLN A 100 8.33 15.01 -4.75
N LEU A 101 7.40 15.10 -5.71
CA LEU A 101 5.98 14.83 -5.49
C LEU A 101 5.74 13.39 -5.04
N SER A 102 6.44 12.42 -5.64
CA SER A 102 6.37 11.02 -5.23
C SER A 102 6.85 10.82 -3.78
N ALA A 103 7.93 11.51 -3.39
CA ALA A 103 8.44 11.47 -2.00
C ALA A 103 7.43 12.09 -1.01
N ILE A 104 6.82 13.23 -1.35
CA ILE A 104 5.77 13.86 -0.53
C ILE A 104 4.55 12.94 -0.39
N LYS A 105 4.12 12.29 -1.48
CA LYS A 105 3.04 11.30 -1.46
C LYS A 105 3.36 10.13 -0.52
N MET A 106 4.57 9.56 -0.62
CA MET A 106 5.00 8.48 0.26
C MET A 106 5.05 8.91 1.72
N PHE A 107 5.53 10.13 1.99
CA PHE A 107 5.51 10.69 3.34
C PHE A 107 4.07 10.82 3.87
N GLY A 108 3.14 11.34 3.06
CA GLY A 108 1.72 11.43 3.42
C GLY A 108 1.11 10.06 3.71
N TYR A 109 1.40 9.06 2.88
CA TYR A 109 0.96 7.67 3.10
C TYR A 109 1.47 7.11 4.44
N MET A 110 2.77 7.28 4.71
CA MET A 110 3.38 6.84 5.98
C MET A 110 2.80 7.57 7.19
N ALA A 111 2.60 8.89 7.08
CA ALA A 111 2.02 9.70 8.16
C ALA A 111 0.57 9.26 8.47
N GLY A 112 -0.24 9.01 7.44
CA GLY A 112 -1.61 8.50 7.61
C GLY A 112 -1.65 7.11 8.22
N ALA A 113 -0.83 6.18 7.73
CA ALA A 113 -0.72 4.83 8.28
C ALA A 113 -0.24 4.84 9.74
N MET A 114 0.74 5.68 10.06
CA MET A 114 1.24 5.88 11.43
C MET A 114 0.15 6.45 12.34
N ALA A 115 -0.54 7.51 11.90
CA ALA A 115 -1.62 8.11 12.67
C ALA A 115 -2.70 7.07 13.02
N LEU A 116 -3.15 6.28 12.05
CA LEU A 116 -4.16 5.25 12.26
C LEU A 116 -3.65 4.12 13.17
N SER A 117 -2.41 3.68 13.01
CA SER A 117 -1.82 2.61 13.84
C SER A 117 -1.60 3.01 15.30
N ILE A 118 -1.44 4.30 15.59
CA ILE A 118 -1.30 4.84 16.94
C ILE A 118 -2.68 5.13 17.54
N VAL A 119 -3.51 5.87 16.81
CA VAL A 119 -4.79 6.40 17.32
C VAL A 119 -5.88 5.32 17.34
N GLY A 120 -5.91 4.43 16.33
CA GLY A 120 -6.93 3.40 16.19
C GLY A 120 -7.04 2.49 17.43
N PRO A 121 -5.96 1.82 17.87
CA PRO A 121 -6.00 0.94 19.04
C PRO A 121 -6.37 1.67 20.35
N VAL A 122 -5.98 2.95 20.48
CA VAL A 122 -6.31 3.77 21.66
C VAL A 122 -7.81 4.09 21.70
N ILE A 123 -8.39 4.50 20.57
CA ILE A 123 -9.83 4.83 20.51
C ILE A 123 -10.68 3.57 20.77
N VAL A 124 -10.28 2.41 20.25
CA VAL A 124 -11.07 1.16 20.34
C VAL A 124 -10.75 0.35 21.58
N ALA A 125 -9.78 0.79 22.42
CA ALA A 125 -9.35 0.05 23.62
C ALA A 125 -10.52 -0.30 24.57
N ASP A 126 -11.49 0.60 24.73
CA ASP A 126 -12.66 0.40 25.59
C ASP A 126 -13.76 -0.47 24.96
N SER A 127 -13.61 -0.87 23.67
CA SER A 127 -14.55 -1.70 22.91
C SER A 127 -16.02 -1.26 22.97
N THR A 128 -16.26 0.06 23.17
CA THR A 128 -17.61 0.62 23.20
C THR A 128 -18.10 0.97 21.80
N LEU A 129 -19.42 0.93 21.58
CA LEU A 129 -20.00 1.33 20.28
C LEU A 129 -19.62 2.78 19.90
N ASN A 130 -19.55 3.67 20.88
CA ASN A 130 -19.15 5.06 20.63
C ASN A 130 -17.71 5.17 20.13
N SER A 131 -16.80 4.37 20.63
CA SER A 131 -15.40 4.33 20.20
C SER A 131 -15.29 3.93 18.72
N TYR A 132 -16.08 2.94 18.29
CA TYR A 132 -16.15 2.56 16.88
C TYR A 132 -16.74 3.67 16.01
N TYR A 133 -17.79 4.34 16.45
CA TYR A 133 -18.35 5.49 15.72
C TYR A 133 -17.34 6.62 15.55
N ILE A 134 -16.60 6.97 16.59
CA ILE A 134 -15.56 8.00 16.53
C ILE A 134 -14.49 7.59 15.50
N LEU A 135 -14.04 6.34 15.51
CA LEU A 135 -13.03 5.88 14.57
C LEU A 135 -13.55 5.90 13.11
N ILE A 136 -14.78 5.43 12.87
CA ILE A 136 -15.37 5.34 11.53
C ILE A 136 -15.61 6.75 10.96
N PHE A 137 -16.30 7.62 11.71
CA PHE A 137 -16.59 8.98 11.22
C PHE A 137 -15.33 9.84 11.15
N GLY A 138 -14.39 9.68 12.10
CA GLY A 138 -13.11 10.37 12.08
C GLY A 138 -12.25 10.00 10.88
N SER A 139 -12.09 8.70 10.60
CA SER A 139 -11.34 8.23 9.42
C SER A 139 -12.01 8.67 8.12
N LEU A 140 -13.34 8.60 8.03
CA LEU A 140 -14.11 9.04 6.88
C LEU A 140 -13.92 10.55 6.62
N ALA A 141 -14.02 11.38 7.66
CA ALA A 141 -13.82 12.82 7.55
C ALA A 141 -12.41 13.15 7.05
N VAL A 142 -11.39 12.49 7.58
CA VAL A 142 -10.00 12.65 7.13
C VAL A 142 -9.87 12.29 5.64
N VAL A 143 -10.38 11.12 5.22
CA VAL A 143 -10.31 10.69 3.82
C VAL A 143 -11.01 11.69 2.90
N VAL A 144 -12.24 12.10 3.21
CA VAL A 144 -13.02 13.04 2.39
C VAL A 144 -12.34 14.41 2.29
N VAL A 145 -11.92 14.96 3.43
CA VAL A 145 -11.28 16.30 3.46
C VAL A 145 -9.97 16.31 2.67
N PHE A 146 -9.09 15.33 2.92
CA PHE A 146 -7.79 15.31 2.25
C PHE A 146 -7.88 14.88 0.78
N SER A 147 -8.76 13.94 0.42
CA SER A 147 -8.92 13.53 -1.00
C SER A 147 -9.59 14.61 -1.83
N ILE A 148 -10.70 15.18 -1.36
CA ILE A 148 -11.40 16.24 -2.12
C ILE A 148 -10.61 17.54 -2.08
N GLY A 149 -10.08 17.93 -0.91
CA GLY A 149 -9.23 19.11 -0.78
C GLY A 149 -7.98 19.02 -1.64
N GLY A 150 -7.31 17.87 -1.64
CA GLY A 150 -6.17 17.58 -2.52
C GLY A 150 -6.55 17.64 -3.99
N ALA A 151 -7.65 16.98 -4.39
CA ALA A 151 -8.14 17.03 -5.77
C ALA A 151 -8.47 18.46 -6.24
N LEU A 152 -9.03 19.29 -5.38
CA LEU A 152 -9.33 20.69 -5.72
C LEU A 152 -8.07 21.55 -5.88
N GLY A 153 -7.01 21.27 -5.10
CA GLY A 153 -5.75 21.99 -5.14
C GLY A 153 -4.81 21.61 -6.30
N ILE A 154 -5.00 20.43 -6.90
CA ILE A 154 -4.12 19.91 -7.96
C ILE A 154 -4.66 20.30 -9.34
N HIS A 155 -3.76 20.59 -10.29
CA HIS A 155 -4.10 20.85 -11.68
C HIS A 155 -3.35 19.87 -12.58
N GLU A 156 -4.07 19.18 -13.48
CA GLU A 156 -3.49 18.35 -14.53
C GLU A 156 -2.93 19.30 -15.62
N ARG A 157 -1.60 19.36 -15.72
CA ARG A 157 -0.89 20.27 -16.65
C ARG A 157 -0.46 19.55 -17.91
N VAL A 158 -0.18 18.26 -17.80
CA VAL A 158 0.30 17.44 -18.92
C VAL A 158 -0.89 16.80 -19.60
N LYS A 159 -1.06 17.11 -20.89
CA LYS A 159 -2.05 16.43 -21.74
C LYS A 159 -1.42 15.13 -22.23
N VAL A 160 -2.00 14.00 -21.85
CA VAL A 160 -1.63 12.72 -22.46
C VAL A 160 -2.17 12.69 -23.88
N GLU A 161 -1.29 12.63 -24.88
CA GLU A 161 -1.70 12.43 -26.27
C GLU A 161 -2.38 11.06 -26.38
N GLU A 162 -3.65 11.06 -26.79
CA GLU A 162 -4.39 9.84 -27.10
C GLU A 162 -3.71 9.15 -28.27
N GLY A 163 -2.89 8.14 -28.00
CA GLY A 163 -2.24 7.34 -29.05
C GLY A 163 -0.80 6.91 -28.81
N ALA A 164 -0.11 7.47 -27.83
CA ALA A 164 1.31 7.16 -27.56
C ALA A 164 1.54 5.90 -26.70
N GLU A 165 0.51 5.17 -26.31
CA GLU A 165 0.68 3.90 -25.63
C GLU A 165 1.17 2.84 -26.63
N HIS A 166 2.45 2.52 -26.55
CA HIS A 166 2.98 1.28 -27.13
C HIS A 166 2.25 0.12 -26.47
N ARG A 167 1.18 -0.35 -27.11
CA ARG A 167 0.40 -1.52 -26.67
C ARG A 167 1.31 -2.73 -26.68
N TYR A 168 1.83 -3.08 -25.50
CA TYR A 168 2.48 -4.37 -25.31
C TYR A 168 1.47 -5.48 -25.60
N ASN A 169 1.84 -6.45 -26.44
CA ASN A 169 1.09 -7.68 -26.54
C ASN A 169 1.23 -8.41 -25.21
N PHE A 170 0.15 -9.03 -24.74
CA PHE A 170 0.15 -9.82 -23.50
C PHE A 170 1.28 -10.85 -23.45
N ILE A 171 1.64 -11.41 -24.62
CA ILE A 171 2.76 -12.36 -24.77
C ILE A 171 4.12 -11.69 -24.51
N ASP A 172 4.30 -10.44 -24.96
CA ASP A 172 5.54 -9.69 -24.71
C ASP A 172 5.69 -9.34 -23.22
N LEU A 173 4.58 -9.02 -22.57
CA LEU A 173 4.53 -8.78 -21.12
C LEU A 173 4.94 -10.03 -20.36
N LEU A 174 4.40 -11.20 -20.71
CA LEU A 174 4.79 -12.47 -20.09
C LEU A 174 6.28 -12.79 -20.30
N LYS A 175 6.84 -12.53 -21.48
CA LYS A 175 8.27 -12.73 -21.74
C LYS A 175 9.16 -11.83 -20.89
N ILE A 176 8.76 -10.57 -20.70
CA ILE A 176 9.46 -9.63 -19.81
C ILE A 176 9.44 -10.15 -18.37
N LEU A 177 8.29 -10.64 -17.89
CA LEU A 177 8.12 -11.14 -16.53
C LEU A 177 8.97 -12.39 -16.22
N ILE A 178 9.18 -13.26 -17.19
CA ILE A 178 9.99 -14.48 -17.05
C ILE A 178 11.50 -14.14 -17.09
N THR A 179 11.88 -12.91 -17.42
CA THR A 179 13.30 -12.51 -17.38
C THR A 179 13.84 -12.68 -15.96
N ARG A 180 14.95 -13.40 -15.83
CA ARG A 180 15.50 -13.84 -14.53
C ARG A 180 15.59 -12.76 -13.46
N PRO A 181 16.13 -11.54 -13.69
CA PRO A 181 16.21 -10.53 -12.65
C PRO A 181 14.82 -10.03 -12.19
N ILE A 182 13.86 -9.91 -13.10
CA ILE A 182 12.49 -9.52 -12.76
C ILE A 182 11.81 -10.63 -11.98
N LEU A 183 11.85 -11.87 -12.45
CA LEU A 183 11.22 -13.01 -11.77
C LEU A 183 11.73 -13.17 -10.32
N VAL A 184 13.05 -13.04 -10.10
CA VAL A 184 13.64 -13.12 -8.76
C VAL A 184 13.08 -12.00 -7.88
N MET A 185 13.03 -10.76 -8.37
CA MET A 185 12.47 -9.65 -7.57
C MET A 185 10.97 -9.79 -7.32
N LEU A 186 10.22 -10.35 -8.26
CA LEU A 186 8.80 -10.63 -8.06
C LEU A 186 8.57 -11.66 -6.95
N ILE A 187 9.35 -12.74 -6.92
CA ILE A 187 9.30 -13.75 -5.84
C ILE A 187 9.70 -13.13 -4.50
N VAL A 188 10.77 -12.33 -4.47
CA VAL A 188 11.20 -11.64 -3.25
C VAL A 188 10.12 -10.69 -2.74
N ASN A 189 9.50 -9.90 -3.62
CA ASN A 189 8.40 -9.01 -3.26
C ASN A 189 7.19 -9.78 -2.74
N LEU A 190 6.83 -10.90 -3.35
CA LEU A 190 5.75 -11.77 -2.88
C LEU A 190 6.02 -12.26 -1.46
N ILE A 191 7.21 -12.81 -1.19
CA ILE A 191 7.58 -13.33 0.13
C ILE A 191 7.59 -12.21 1.17
N MET A 192 8.20 -11.06 0.86
CA MET A 192 8.26 -9.92 1.78
C MET A 192 6.87 -9.38 2.13
N ASN A 193 6.02 -9.14 1.13
CA ASN A 193 4.68 -8.62 1.36
C ASN A 193 3.81 -9.62 2.12
N THR A 194 3.87 -10.93 1.78
CA THR A 194 3.17 -11.98 2.52
C THR A 194 3.63 -12.02 3.98
N GLY A 195 4.95 -11.94 4.23
CA GLY A 195 5.49 -11.90 5.59
C GLY A 195 5.00 -10.69 6.39
N ASN A 196 5.01 -9.50 5.79
CA ASN A 196 4.49 -8.28 6.42
C ASN A 196 2.98 -8.37 6.72
N MET A 197 2.20 -8.94 5.81
CA MET A 197 0.76 -9.14 6.00
C MET A 197 0.44 -10.15 7.11
N LEU A 198 1.18 -11.25 7.18
CA LEU A 198 1.04 -12.22 8.26
C LEU A 198 1.35 -11.59 9.62
N ILE A 199 2.44 -10.82 9.73
CA ILE A 199 2.80 -10.11 10.96
C ILE A 199 1.68 -9.14 11.33
N SER A 200 1.19 -8.31 10.41
CA SER A 200 0.12 -7.34 10.67
C SER A 200 -1.19 -8.01 11.05
N GLY A 201 -1.56 -9.11 10.38
CA GLY A 201 -2.80 -9.85 10.66
C GLY A 201 -2.80 -10.52 12.04
N VAL A 202 -1.66 -11.04 12.48
CA VAL A 202 -1.53 -11.71 13.78
C VAL A 202 -1.32 -10.72 14.92
N GLN A 203 -0.82 -9.52 14.62
CA GLN A 203 -0.41 -8.54 15.64
C GLN A 203 -1.55 -8.16 16.60
N THR A 204 -2.75 -7.89 16.10
CA THR A 204 -3.91 -7.54 16.92
C THR A 204 -4.28 -8.67 17.90
N TYR A 205 -4.29 -9.93 17.42
CA TYR A 205 -4.54 -11.10 18.26
C TYR A 205 -3.44 -11.30 19.30
N PHE A 206 -2.19 -11.08 18.93
CA PHE A 206 -1.05 -11.18 19.84
C PHE A 206 -1.17 -10.20 21.01
N TYR A 207 -1.49 -8.93 20.74
CA TYR A 207 -1.66 -7.93 21.81
C TYR A 207 -2.92 -8.16 22.64
N THR A 208 -4.00 -8.65 22.05
CA THR A 208 -5.27 -8.90 22.75
C THR A 208 -5.17 -10.15 23.64
N TYR A 209 -4.66 -11.27 23.12
CA TYR A 209 -4.74 -12.57 23.82
C TYR A 209 -3.46 -13.00 24.53
N ILE A 210 -2.28 -12.57 24.07
CA ILE A 210 -1.00 -12.96 24.67
C ILE A 210 -0.49 -11.90 25.64
N ILE A 211 -0.48 -10.63 25.20
CA ILE A 211 -0.05 -9.50 26.04
C ILE A 211 -1.18 -9.04 26.98
N GLY A 212 -2.46 -9.23 26.58
CA GLY A 212 -3.64 -8.83 27.37
C GLY A 212 -3.95 -7.34 27.35
N ASN A 213 -3.28 -6.55 26.49
CA ASN A 213 -3.51 -5.11 26.38
C ASN A 213 -3.27 -4.60 24.95
N LEU A 214 -4.37 -4.33 24.24
CA LEU A 214 -4.34 -3.85 22.86
C LEU A 214 -3.71 -2.44 22.73
N ALA A 215 -3.85 -1.58 23.73
CA ALA A 215 -3.29 -0.22 23.68
C ALA A 215 -1.76 -0.21 23.59
N LEU A 216 -1.07 -1.26 24.09
CA LEU A 216 0.38 -1.40 23.96
C LEU A 216 0.84 -1.55 22.51
N MET A 217 -0.04 -1.97 21.60
CA MET A 217 0.23 -1.99 20.18
C MET A 217 0.61 -0.60 19.64
N SER A 218 0.01 0.48 20.18
CA SER A 218 0.35 1.86 19.79
C SER A 218 1.79 2.22 20.15
N ILE A 219 2.26 1.83 21.34
CA ILE A 219 3.65 2.07 21.80
C ILE A 219 4.63 1.37 20.85
N VAL A 220 4.35 0.13 20.50
CA VAL A 220 5.19 -0.65 19.59
C VAL A 220 5.16 -0.11 18.16
N SER A 221 4.01 0.41 17.72
CA SER A 221 3.89 1.09 16.41
C SER A 221 4.74 2.37 16.34
N VAL A 222 4.79 3.15 17.42
CA VAL A 222 5.68 4.32 17.54
C VAL A 222 7.14 3.88 17.47
N ALA A 223 7.53 2.86 18.25
CA ALA A 223 8.89 2.33 18.26
C ALA A 223 9.31 1.81 16.87
N SER A 224 8.40 1.11 16.17
CA SER A 224 8.59 0.64 14.80
C SER A 224 8.87 1.80 13.83
N THR A 225 8.09 2.87 13.92
CA THR A 225 8.23 4.04 13.05
C THR A 225 9.53 4.80 13.33
N ILE A 226 9.88 5.02 14.60
CA ILE A 226 11.14 5.65 15.00
C ILE A 226 12.35 4.85 14.49
N ALA A 227 12.26 3.52 14.41
CA ALA A 227 13.33 2.69 13.89
C ALA A 227 13.38 2.67 12.35
N SER A 228 12.24 2.65 11.68
CA SER A 228 12.17 2.51 10.22
C SER A 228 12.57 3.79 9.46
N ILE A 229 12.23 4.97 9.97
CA ILE A 229 12.54 6.24 9.29
C ILE A 229 14.05 6.45 9.12
N PRO A 230 14.89 6.40 10.19
CA PRO A 230 16.34 6.50 10.02
C PRO A 230 16.91 5.41 9.11
N ALA A 231 16.38 4.18 9.20
CA ALA A 231 16.83 3.08 8.34
C ALA A 231 16.65 3.38 6.85
N MET A 232 15.56 4.04 6.45
CA MET A 232 15.32 4.43 5.07
C MET A 232 16.40 5.39 4.55
N PHE A 233 16.79 6.38 5.34
CA PHE A 233 17.89 7.33 4.97
C PHE A 233 19.25 6.64 4.96
N ILE A 234 19.53 5.83 5.95
CA ILE A 234 20.78 5.06 6.07
C ILE A 234 20.91 4.07 4.92
N SER A 235 19.81 3.48 4.46
CA SER A 235 19.77 2.57 3.31
C SER A 235 20.36 3.17 2.05
N ALA A 236 20.04 4.43 1.73
CA ALA A 236 20.60 5.14 0.59
C ALA A 236 22.11 5.26 0.71
N VAL A 237 22.61 5.74 1.87
CA VAL A 237 24.04 5.94 2.12
C VAL A 237 24.82 4.62 2.08
N ILE A 238 24.28 3.54 2.66
CA ILE A 238 24.93 2.23 2.65
C ILE A 238 24.92 1.65 1.22
N SER A 239 23.81 1.79 0.49
CA SER A 239 23.69 1.25 -0.87
C SER A 239 24.66 1.90 -1.85
N ASP A 240 25.00 3.18 -1.65
CA ASP A 240 26.02 3.87 -2.45
C ASP A 240 27.44 3.32 -2.23
N ARG A 241 27.72 2.81 -1.01
CA ARG A 241 29.06 2.30 -0.65
C ARG A 241 29.26 0.82 -1.00
N ILE A 242 28.29 -0.02 -0.68
CA ILE A 242 28.44 -1.49 -0.80
C ILE A 242 27.54 -2.11 -1.88
N GLY A 243 26.70 -1.30 -2.53
CA GLY A 243 25.76 -1.70 -3.57
C GLY A 243 24.39 -2.13 -3.05
N LYS A 244 23.35 -1.91 -3.86
CA LYS A 244 21.93 -2.18 -3.52
C LYS A 244 21.69 -3.61 -3.05
N LYS A 245 22.25 -4.61 -3.77
CA LYS A 245 22.04 -6.04 -3.45
C LYS A 245 22.53 -6.40 -2.03
N LYS A 246 23.76 -5.99 -1.67
CA LYS A 246 24.32 -6.30 -0.35
C LYS A 246 23.56 -5.61 0.77
N THR A 247 23.20 -4.34 0.58
CA THR A 247 22.42 -3.57 1.56
C THR A 247 21.05 -4.20 1.76
N PHE A 248 20.37 -4.64 0.69
CA PHE A 248 19.11 -5.35 0.74
C PHE A 248 19.19 -6.63 1.57
N LEU A 249 20.21 -7.47 1.32
CA LEU A 249 20.43 -8.71 2.08
C LEU A 249 20.71 -8.44 3.56
N ILE A 250 21.52 -7.41 3.88
CA ILE A 250 21.74 -6.99 5.27
C ILE A 250 20.43 -6.60 5.94
N GLY A 251 19.57 -5.83 5.25
CA GLY A 251 18.24 -5.47 5.75
C GLY A 251 17.39 -6.69 6.09
N LEU A 252 17.34 -7.68 5.20
CA LEU A 252 16.60 -8.94 5.44
C LEU A 252 17.17 -9.74 6.62
N ILE A 253 18.49 -9.85 6.73
CA ILE A 253 19.14 -10.56 7.84
C ILE A 253 18.84 -9.87 9.17
N VAL A 254 18.94 -8.55 9.23
CA VAL A 254 18.62 -7.76 10.45
C VAL A 254 17.12 -7.94 10.80
N SER A 255 16.23 -7.94 9.82
CA SER A 255 14.80 -8.22 10.05
C SER A 255 14.56 -9.62 10.62
N ALA A 256 15.23 -10.62 10.07
CA ALA A 256 15.13 -12.00 10.57
C ALA A 256 15.64 -12.13 11.99
N ILE A 257 16.76 -11.50 12.34
CA ILE A 257 17.28 -11.43 13.73
C ILE A 257 16.26 -10.74 14.63
N GLY A 258 15.66 -9.63 14.20
CA GLY A 258 14.62 -8.93 14.95
C GLY A 258 13.45 -9.84 15.32
N LEU A 259 12.95 -10.65 14.37
CA LEU A 259 11.89 -11.61 14.63
C LEU A 259 12.35 -12.76 15.56
N ALA A 260 13.59 -13.24 15.40
CA ALA A 260 14.14 -14.31 16.22
C ALA A 260 14.30 -13.91 17.70
N ILE A 261 14.61 -12.64 18.00
CA ILE A 261 14.68 -12.10 19.37
C ILE A 261 13.37 -12.29 20.13
N ARG A 262 12.22 -12.30 19.44
CA ARG A 262 10.90 -12.46 20.08
C ARG A 262 10.62 -13.88 20.57
N ILE A 263 11.26 -14.90 19.99
CA ILE A 263 10.94 -16.32 20.25
C ILE A 263 11.08 -16.70 21.72
N PRO A 264 12.18 -16.40 22.43
CA PRO A 264 12.42 -16.88 23.79
C PRO A 264 11.57 -16.20 24.88
N ALA A 265 11.04 -15.00 24.64
CA ALA A 265 10.32 -14.21 25.65
C ALA A 265 9.19 -13.37 25.04
N SER A 266 8.27 -14.03 24.33
CA SER A 266 7.18 -13.39 23.61
C SER A 266 6.20 -12.61 24.49
N THR A 267 6.12 -12.88 25.79
CA THR A 267 5.24 -12.20 26.75
C THR A 267 5.88 -10.94 27.35
N SER A 268 7.20 -10.77 27.24
CA SER A 268 7.90 -9.60 27.78
C SER A 268 7.74 -8.41 26.84
N LEU A 269 7.09 -7.34 27.32
CA LEU A 269 6.93 -6.10 26.53
C LEU A 269 8.27 -5.52 26.07
N VAL A 270 9.31 -5.56 26.91
CA VAL A 270 10.65 -5.06 26.57
C VAL A 270 11.22 -5.83 25.38
N VAL A 271 11.14 -7.16 25.42
CA VAL A 271 11.62 -8.02 24.32
C VAL A 271 10.82 -7.76 23.03
N VAL A 272 9.50 -7.58 23.14
CA VAL A 272 8.64 -7.25 21.99
C VAL A 272 9.02 -5.91 21.39
N VAL A 273 9.26 -4.86 22.19
CA VAL A 273 9.67 -3.55 21.71
C VAL A 273 11.06 -3.63 21.04
N VAL A 274 12.05 -4.24 21.69
CA VAL A 274 13.40 -4.39 21.13
C VAL A 274 13.38 -5.19 19.83
N SER A 275 12.66 -6.33 19.82
CA SER A 275 12.52 -7.14 18.60
C SER A 275 11.88 -6.35 17.45
N THR A 276 10.86 -5.54 17.76
CA THR A 276 10.19 -4.71 16.75
C THR A 276 11.10 -3.60 16.22
N ILE A 277 11.89 -2.95 17.07
CA ILE A 277 12.88 -1.94 16.63
C ILE A 277 13.88 -2.56 15.65
N VAL A 278 14.47 -3.71 16.00
CA VAL A 278 15.46 -4.40 15.15
C VAL A 278 14.80 -4.86 13.84
N TYR A 279 13.62 -5.46 13.90
CA TYR A 279 12.86 -5.88 12.72
C TYR A 279 12.56 -4.70 11.81
N SER A 280 12.01 -3.61 12.35
CA SER A 280 11.57 -2.45 11.58
C SER A 280 12.75 -1.70 10.97
N PHE A 281 13.88 -1.65 11.67
CA PHE A 281 15.12 -1.10 11.13
C PHE A 281 15.59 -1.90 9.91
N GLY A 282 15.66 -3.22 10.02
CA GLY A 282 16.04 -4.11 8.91
C GLY A 282 15.06 -4.01 7.73
N ASN A 283 13.75 -4.04 8.02
CA ASN A 283 12.70 -3.92 7.01
C ASN A 283 12.74 -2.55 6.29
N GLY A 284 13.04 -1.47 7.02
CA GLY A 284 13.23 -0.13 6.46
C GLY A 284 14.42 -0.06 5.50
N LEU A 285 15.55 -0.71 5.85
CA LEU A 285 16.71 -0.82 4.95
C LEU A 285 16.35 -1.56 3.66
N ALA A 286 15.62 -2.67 3.75
CA ALA A 286 15.30 -3.49 2.60
C ALA A 286 14.21 -2.86 1.70
N SER A 287 13.10 -2.42 2.28
CA SER A 287 11.93 -1.91 1.53
C SER A 287 12.25 -0.68 0.69
N THR A 288 13.14 0.20 1.17
CA THR A 288 13.57 1.38 0.41
C THR A 288 14.25 0.99 -0.90
N LEU A 289 15.00 -0.10 -0.91
CA LEU A 289 15.77 -0.52 -2.10
C LEU A 289 14.95 -1.28 -3.13
N VAL A 290 13.78 -1.79 -2.76
CA VAL A 290 12.90 -2.53 -3.68
C VAL A 290 12.57 -1.71 -4.93
N TYR A 291 12.18 -0.45 -4.74
CA TYR A 291 11.86 0.44 -5.87
C TYR A 291 13.09 0.73 -6.75
N GLY A 292 14.25 0.98 -6.12
CA GLY A 292 15.50 1.21 -6.83
C GLY A 292 15.99 0.00 -7.62
N ILE A 293 15.82 -1.22 -7.08
CA ILE A 293 16.18 -2.46 -7.76
C ILE A 293 15.20 -2.75 -8.91
N ASN A 294 13.91 -2.47 -8.73
CA ASN A 294 12.92 -2.60 -9.79
C ASN A 294 13.18 -1.65 -10.96
N ALA A 295 13.60 -0.41 -10.68
CA ALA A 295 14.01 0.53 -11.72
C ALA A 295 15.26 0.04 -12.49
N ASP A 296 16.28 -0.48 -11.79
CA ASP A 296 17.47 -1.05 -12.41
C ASP A 296 17.10 -2.28 -13.30
N ASN A 297 16.15 -3.10 -12.84
CA ASN A 297 15.66 -4.24 -13.61
C ASN A 297 14.89 -3.80 -14.87
N SER A 298 14.11 -2.72 -14.80
CA SER A 298 13.44 -2.15 -15.98
C SER A 298 14.45 -1.67 -17.02
N ASN A 299 15.47 -0.94 -16.60
CA ASN A 299 16.55 -0.49 -17.46
C ASN A 299 17.32 -1.66 -18.10
N TYR A 300 17.56 -2.74 -17.34
CA TYR A 300 18.19 -3.96 -17.85
C TYR A 300 17.34 -4.62 -18.94
N VAL A 301 16.04 -4.71 -18.76
CA VAL A 301 15.13 -5.27 -19.76
C VAL A 301 15.09 -4.40 -21.02
N GLU A 302 15.03 -3.10 -20.86
CA GLU A 302 15.08 -2.16 -21.98
C GLU A 302 16.39 -2.34 -22.77
N TYR A 303 17.52 -2.41 -22.10
CA TYR A 303 18.81 -2.67 -22.73
C TYR A 303 18.86 -4.02 -23.46
N SER A 304 18.28 -5.08 -22.88
CA SER A 304 18.35 -6.45 -23.42
C SER A 304 17.32 -6.74 -24.51
N THR A 305 16.18 -6.08 -24.50
CA THR A 305 15.04 -6.34 -25.41
C THR A 305 14.73 -5.19 -26.38
N GLY A 306 15.30 -3.99 -26.15
CA GLY A 306 14.99 -2.78 -26.92
C GLY A 306 13.59 -2.23 -26.66
N LYS A 307 12.85 -2.73 -25.64
CA LYS A 307 11.49 -2.34 -25.33
C LYS A 307 11.43 -1.66 -23.96
N HIS A 308 10.75 -0.54 -23.89
CA HIS A 308 10.49 0.14 -22.61
C HIS A 308 9.62 -0.75 -21.72
N ALA A 309 10.13 -1.20 -20.57
CA ALA A 309 9.49 -2.19 -19.70
C ALA A 309 9.01 -1.60 -18.36
N GLU A 310 9.18 -0.30 -18.13
CA GLU A 310 8.86 0.34 -16.83
C GLU A 310 7.41 0.10 -16.40
N GLY A 311 6.44 0.33 -17.29
CA GLY A 311 5.03 0.12 -17.01
C GLY A 311 4.70 -1.36 -16.74
N ALA A 312 5.32 -2.28 -17.46
CA ALA A 312 5.12 -3.71 -17.28
C ALA A 312 5.66 -4.21 -15.92
N VAL A 313 6.85 -3.75 -15.52
CA VAL A 313 7.46 -4.09 -14.22
C VAL A 313 6.67 -3.47 -13.07
N ALA A 314 6.24 -2.21 -13.19
CA ALA A 314 5.46 -1.53 -12.18
C ALA A 314 4.08 -2.19 -11.97
N SER A 315 3.33 -2.47 -13.04
CA SER A 315 2.01 -3.11 -12.97
C SER A 315 2.10 -4.52 -12.37
N THR A 316 3.13 -5.28 -12.73
CA THR A 316 3.33 -6.62 -12.19
C THR A 316 3.75 -6.60 -10.73
N SER A 317 4.59 -5.65 -10.32
CA SER A 317 4.94 -5.48 -8.90
C SER A 317 3.69 -5.15 -8.08
N SER A 318 2.80 -4.31 -8.59
CA SER A 318 1.51 -3.99 -7.96
C SER A 318 0.60 -5.22 -7.87
N PHE A 319 0.46 -5.99 -8.95
CA PHE A 319 -0.29 -7.24 -8.96
C PHE A 319 0.23 -8.25 -7.92
N ILE A 320 1.54 -8.45 -7.84
CA ILE A 320 2.14 -9.36 -6.86
C ILE A 320 1.94 -8.86 -5.42
N THR A 321 2.04 -7.55 -5.17
CA THR A 321 1.75 -6.98 -3.86
C THR A 321 0.32 -7.31 -3.43
N LYS A 322 -0.65 -7.24 -4.34
CA LYS A 322 -2.05 -7.60 -4.08
C LYS A 322 -2.26 -9.11 -3.90
N CYS A 323 -1.56 -9.95 -4.66
CA CYS A 323 -1.57 -11.41 -4.44
C CYS A 323 -1.00 -11.82 -3.07
N ALA A 324 -0.12 -11.01 -2.49
CA ALA A 324 0.50 -11.25 -1.20
C ALA A 324 -0.39 -10.82 -0.01
N GLN A 325 -1.40 -9.98 -0.25
CA GLN A 325 -2.36 -9.47 0.73
C GLN A 325 -3.54 -10.41 0.96
#